data_d3578d42c7d84633ad30d9cde0f7ad6b
#
_entry.id   d3578d42c7d84633ad30d9cde0f7ad6b
#
_cell.length_a   1.000
_cell.length_b   1.000
_cell.length_c   1.000
_cell.angle_alpha   90.00
_cell.angle_beta   90.00
_cell.angle_gamma   90.00
#
_symmetry.space_group_name_H-M   'P 1'
#
loop_
_entity.id
_entity.type
_entity.pdbx_description
1 polymer ?
#
loop_
_entity_poly.entity_id
_entity_poly.type
_entity_poly.pdbx_seq_one_letter_code
_entity_poly.pdbx_strand_id
1 'polypeptide(L)'
;MNVSSTDFSRMVTGFLTDYLPLQRNYSRNTILSYRDTLRLFIRYLADEMMVNINRFMLKDFNRATVIGFLEWYRKNGASPSAANQRLAALKAFAQ
;
A
#
# COMPACT_ATOMS: atom_id res chain seq x y z
N MET A 1 17.08 8.85 -19.51
CA MET A 1 15.70 8.94 -19.86
C MET A 1 14.78 8.85 -18.63
N ASN A 2 13.81 9.66 -18.59
CA ASN A 2 12.95 9.71 -17.42
C ASN A 2 11.88 8.66 -17.46
N VAL A 3 11.75 7.96 -16.35
CA VAL A 3 10.60 7.11 -16.15
C VAL A 3 9.52 7.97 -15.54
N SER A 4 8.39 8.06 -16.21
CA SER A 4 7.25 8.80 -15.67
C SER A 4 6.73 8.12 -14.43
N SER A 5 6.75 8.84 -13.30
CA SER A 5 6.11 8.37 -12.09
C SER A 5 4.63 8.72 -12.15
N THR A 6 3.77 7.79 -11.72
CA THR A 6 2.36 8.10 -11.58
C THR A 6 2.13 8.92 -10.31
N ASP A 7 0.97 9.53 -10.20
CA ASP A 7 0.57 10.22 -8.97
C ASP A 7 0.54 9.26 -7.79
N PHE A 8 0.10 8.02 -7.99
CA PHE A 8 0.10 7.01 -6.93
C PHE A 8 1.54 6.70 -6.49
N SER A 9 2.44 6.48 -7.44
CA SER A 9 3.83 6.19 -7.14
C SER A 9 4.49 7.31 -6.34
N ARG A 10 4.23 8.56 -6.72
CA ARG A 10 4.75 9.72 -6.00
C ARG A 10 4.17 9.81 -4.59
N MET A 11 2.89 9.48 -4.43
CA MET A 11 2.25 9.49 -3.11
C MET A 11 2.85 8.43 -2.20
N VAL A 12 3.14 7.24 -2.73
CA VAL A 12 3.81 6.18 -1.97
C VAL A 12 5.19 6.66 -1.50
N THR A 13 5.96 7.23 -2.41
CA THR A 13 7.30 7.72 -2.08
C THR A 13 7.23 8.80 -0.99
N GLY A 14 6.34 9.78 -1.16
CA GLY A 14 6.18 10.85 -0.18
C GLY A 14 5.75 10.32 1.18
N PHE A 15 4.86 9.36 1.21
CA PHE A 15 4.41 8.76 2.45
C PHE A 15 5.57 8.07 3.18
N LEU A 16 6.40 7.32 2.46
CA LEU A 16 7.50 6.57 3.06
C LEU A 16 8.69 7.44 3.45
N THR A 17 8.97 8.49 2.66
CA THR A 17 10.17 9.28 2.88
C THR A 17 9.92 10.56 3.69
N ASP A 18 8.73 11.13 3.57
CA ASP A 18 8.43 12.42 4.17
C ASP A 18 7.45 12.34 5.33
N TYR A 19 6.39 11.55 5.17
CA TYR A 19 5.32 11.50 6.17
C TYR A 19 5.68 10.60 7.36
N LEU A 20 5.98 9.33 7.10
CA LEU A 20 6.21 8.37 8.19
C LEU A 20 7.38 8.74 9.09
N PRO A 21 8.53 9.18 8.56
CA PRO A 21 9.66 9.51 9.43
C PRO A 21 9.38 10.64 10.40
N LEU A 22 8.39 11.49 10.09
CA LEU A 22 8.07 12.66 10.93
C LEU A 22 6.97 12.35 11.96
N GLN A 23 6.43 11.15 11.97
CA GLN A 23 5.33 10.80 12.88
C GLN A 23 5.89 10.32 14.22
N ARG A 24 6.05 11.26 15.13
CA ARG A 24 6.64 10.99 16.45
C ARG A 24 5.77 10.09 17.32
N ASN A 25 4.45 10.09 17.07
CA ASN A 25 3.52 9.32 17.88
C ASN A 25 3.39 7.88 17.41
N TYR A 26 3.99 7.54 16.27
CA TYR A 26 3.93 6.19 15.77
C TYR A 26 5.05 5.36 16.37
N SER A 27 4.72 4.15 16.82
CA SER A 27 5.73 3.21 17.26
C SER A 27 6.51 2.72 16.05
N ARG A 28 7.69 2.17 16.30
CA ARG A 28 8.49 1.55 15.24
C ARG A 28 7.70 0.47 14.53
N ASN A 29 6.95 -0.34 15.29
CA ASN A 29 6.14 -1.42 14.70
C ASN A 29 5.05 -0.87 13.79
N THR A 30 4.44 0.24 14.14
CA THR A 30 3.43 0.89 13.30
C THR A 30 4.03 1.34 11.98
N ILE A 31 5.19 1.98 12.03
CA ILE A 31 5.88 2.44 10.82
C ILE A 31 6.24 1.26 9.93
N LEU A 32 6.79 0.19 10.50
CA LEU A 32 7.15 -1.01 9.74
C LEU A 32 5.91 -1.66 9.13
N SER A 33 4.81 -1.69 9.87
CA SER A 33 3.56 -2.25 9.38
C SER A 33 3.02 -1.48 8.17
N TYR A 34 3.09 -0.15 8.21
CA TYR A 34 2.65 0.66 7.08
C TYR A 34 3.54 0.44 5.85
N ARG A 35 4.84 0.39 6.05
CA ARG A 35 5.78 0.13 4.95
C ARG A 35 5.55 -1.25 4.34
N ASP A 36 5.37 -2.26 5.18
CA ASP A 36 5.12 -3.62 4.72
C ASP A 36 3.81 -3.72 3.97
N THR A 37 2.79 -3.00 4.43
CA THR A 37 1.49 -3.01 3.75
C THR A 37 1.60 -2.46 2.34
N LEU A 38 2.30 -1.34 2.16
CA LEU A 38 2.49 -0.78 0.84
C LEU A 38 3.32 -1.70 -0.05
N ARG A 39 4.34 -2.34 0.52
CA ARG A 39 5.14 -3.32 -0.23
C ARG A 39 4.29 -4.49 -0.70
N LEU A 40 3.44 -5.00 0.18
CA LEU A 40 2.54 -6.11 -0.17
C LEU A 40 1.52 -5.69 -1.22
N PHE A 41 1.01 -4.47 -1.12
CA PHE A 41 0.05 -3.96 -2.09
C PHE A 41 0.68 -3.86 -3.48
N ILE A 42 1.91 -3.35 -3.55
CA ILE A 42 2.64 -3.25 -4.82
C ILE A 42 2.90 -4.64 -5.40
N ARG A 43 3.22 -5.61 -4.54
CA ARG A 43 3.41 -7.00 -4.96
C ARG A 43 2.11 -7.58 -5.53
N TYR A 44 0.99 -7.31 -4.87
CA TYR A 44 -0.32 -7.74 -5.35
C TYR A 44 -0.61 -7.18 -6.75
N LEU A 45 -0.32 -5.89 -6.96
CA LEU A 45 -0.51 -5.28 -8.27
C LEU A 45 0.32 -5.99 -9.33
N ALA A 46 1.58 -6.27 -9.02
CA ALA A 46 2.48 -6.89 -9.99
C ALA A 46 2.12 -8.35 -10.27
N ASP A 47 1.84 -9.12 -9.21
CA ASP A 47 1.69 -10.57 -9.32
C ASP A 47 0.28 -11.00 -9.72
N GLU A 48 -0.74 -10.32 -9.20
CA GLU A 48 -2.13 -10.72 -9.44
C GLU A 48 -2.81 -9.88 -10.51
N MET A 49 -2.55 -8.58 -10.51
CA MET A 49 -3.16 -7.69 -11.48
C MET A 49 -2.28 -7.44 -12.70
N MET A 50 -1.03 -7.92 -12.66
CA MET A 50 -0.07 -7.73 -13.75
C MET A 50 0.13 -6.25 -14.08
N VAL A 51 0.11 -5.41 -13.06
CA VAL A 51 0.25 -3.97 -13.21
C VAL A 51 1.52 -3.49 -12.52
N ASN A 52 2.36 -2.80 -13.28
CA ASN A 52 3.53 -2.14 -12.71
C ASN A 52 3.08 -0.88 -11.99
N ILE A 53 3.70 -0.59 -10.83
CA ILE A 53 3.34 0.58 -10.04
C ILE A 53 3.46 1.88 -10.87
N ASN A 54 4.34 1.91 -11.86
CA ASN A 54 4.52 3.08 -12.71
C ASN A 54 3.36 3.29 -13.69
N ARG A 55 2.41 2.37 -13.72
CA ARG A 55 1.20 2.49 -14.53
C ARG A 55 -0.07 2.55 -13.69
N PHE A 56 0.06 2.33 -12.39
CA PHE A 56 -1.07 2.38 -11.48
C PHE A 56 -1.29 3.81 -11.01
N MET A 57 -2.47 4.35 -11.33
CA MET A 57 -2.81 5.73 -11.02
C MET A 57 -3.58 5.81 -9.71
N LEU A 58 -3.60 6.98 -9.11
CA LEU A 58 -4.33 7.18 -7.86
C LEU A 58 -5.83 6.87 -8.03
N LYS A 59 -6.40 7.15 -9.19
CA LYS A 59 -7.80 6.82 -9.47
C LYS A 59 -8.07 5.32 -9.46
N ASP A 60 -7.02 4.52 -9.68
CA ASP A 60 -7.13 3.06 -9.66
C ASP A 60 -7.06 2.52 -8.24
N PHE A 61 -6.64 3.33 -7.29
CA PHE A 61 -6.60 2.98 -5.87
C PHE A 61 -7.97 3.25 -5.28
N ASN A 62 -8.87 2.31 -5.49
CA ASN A 62 -10.27 2.44 -5.12
C ASN A 62 -10.70 1.24 -4.30
N ARG A 63 -11.98 1.25 -3.88
CA ARG A 63 -12.51 0.20 -3.02
C ARG A 63 -12.34 -1.19 -3.62
N ALA A 64 -12.60 -1.35 -4.91
CA ALA A 64 -12.52 -2.65 -5.56
C ALA A 64 -11.09 -3.19 -5.51
N THR A 65 -10.11 -2.34 -5.76
CA THR A 65 -8.70 -2.74 -5.74
C THR A 65 -8.27 -3.13 -4.33
N VAL A 66 -8.69 -2.38 -3.33
CA VAL A 66 -8.36 -2.66 -1.93
C VAL A 66 -9.02 -3.98 -1.49
N ILE A 67 -10.27 -4.20 -1.85
CA ILE A 67 -10.95 -5.46 -1.51
C ILE A 67 -10.25 -6.63 -2.16
N GLY A 68 -9.88 -6.50 -3.43
CA GLY A 68 -9.13 -7.54 -4.13
C GLY A 68 -7.81 -7.87 -3.46
N PHE A 69 -7.10 -6.84 -3.00
CA PHE A 69 -5.85 -7.02 -2.26
C PHE A 69 -6.09 -7.80 -0.96
N LEU A 70 -7.11 -7.44 -0.21
CA LEU A 70 -7.39 -8.11 1.06
C LEU A 70 -7.81 -9.56 0.85
N GLU A 71 -8.60 -9.84 -0.19
CA GLU A 71 -8.96 -11.19 -0.53
C GLU A 71 -7.76 -12.03 -0.92
N TRP A 72 -6.87 -11.47 -1.73
CA TRP A 72 -5.63 -12.12 -2.11
C TRP A 72 -4.78 -12.42 -0.87
N TYR A 73 -4.68 -11.46 0.03
CA TYR A 73 -3.90 -11.60 1.25
C TYR A 73 -4.45 -12.74 2.13
N ARG A 74 -5.78 -12.78 2.28
CA ARG A 74 -6.44 -13.84 3.04
C ARG A 74 -6.25 -15.21 2.38
N LYS A 75 -6.32 -15.28 1.07
CA LYS A 75 -6.10 -16.52 0.33
C LYS A 75 -4.70 -17.06 0.53
N ASN A 76 -3.75 -16.19 0.79
CA ASN A 76 -2.36 -16.59 1.00
C ASN A 76 -2.04 -16.82 2.47
N GLY A 77 -3.05 -17.06 3.29
CA GLY A 77 -2.88 -17.52 4.66
C GLY A 77 -3.02 -16.48 5.74
N ALA A 78 -3.33 -15.23 5.38
CA ALA A 78 -3.45 -14.19 6.38
C ALA A 78 -4.72 -14.35 7.22
N SER A 79 -4.61 -14.07 8.51
CA SER A 79 -5.75 -14.08 9.41
C SER A 79 -6.63 -12.86 9.19
N PRO A 80 -7.91 -12.91 9.65
CA PRO A 80 -8.76 -11.71 9.62
C PRO A 80 -8.14 -10.51 10.33
N SER A 81 -7.45 -10.76 11.44
CA SER A 81 -6.79 -9.70 12.20
C SER A 81 -5.67 -9.05 11.38
N ALA A 82 -4.85 -9.87 10.70
CA ALA A 82 -3.79 -9.35 9.85
C ALA A 82 -4.37 -8.55 8.69
N ALA A 83 -5.45 -9.02 8.07
CA ALA A 83 -6.11 -8.30 6.98
C ALA A 83 -6.64 -6.95 7.47
N ASN A 84 -7.22 -6.90 8.66
CA ASN A 84 -7.71 -5.64 9.23
C ASN A 84 -6.57 -4.65 9.48
N GLN A 85 -5.40 -5.13 9.89
CA GLN A 85 -4.23 -4.26 10.06
C GLN A 85 -3.82 -3.65 8.72
N ARG A 86 -3.83 -4.44 7.66
CA ARG A 86 -3.47 -3.93 6.32
C ARG A 86 -4.49 -2.91 5.84
N LEU A 87 -5.77 -3.17 6.09
CA LEU A 87 -6.81 -2.20 5.73
C LEU A 87 -6.61 -0.88 6.46
N ALA A 88 -6.33 -0.94 7.76
CA ALA A 88 -6.09 0.27 8.54
C ALA A 88 -4.91 1.07 8.00
N ALA A 89 -3.82 0.37 7.61
CA ALA A 89 -2.65 1.03 7.03
C ALA A 89 -2.98 1.71 5.71
N LEU A 90 -3.76 1.04 4.84
CA LEU A 90 -4.17 1.63 3.56
C LEU A 90 -5.07 2.84 3.76
N LYS A 91 -5.95 2.81 4.76
CA LYS A 91 -6.79 3.96 5.08
C LYS A 91 -5.95 5.14 5.56
N ALA A 92 -4.94 4.88 6.39
CA ALA A 92 -4.04 5.94 6.85
C ALA A 92 -3.26 6.55 5.69
N PHE A 93 -2.81 5.71 4.77
CA PHE A 93 -2.10 6.16 3.57
C PHE A 93 -2.99 7.04 2.70
N ALA A 94 -4.28 6.71 2.60
CA ALA A 94 -5.21 7.38 1.71
C ALA A 94 -5.69 8.75 2.20
N GLN A 95 -5.39 9.10 3.43
CA GLN A 95 -5.82 10.38 3.99
C GLN A 95 -4.98 11.56 3.57
#